data_3c2d14f66246009c6e93acb0887545f1
#
_entry.id   3c2d14f66246009c6e93acb0887545f1
#
_cell.length_a   1.000
_cell.length_b   1.000
_cell.length_c   1.000
_cell.angle_alpha   90.00
_cell.angle_beta   90.00
_cell.angle_gamma   90.00
#
_symmetry.space_group_name_H-M   'P 1'
#
loop_
_entity.id
_entity.type
_entity.pdbx_description
1 polymer ?
#
loop_
_entity_poly.entity_id
_entity_poly.type
_entity_poly.pdbx_seq_one_letter_code
_entity_poly.pdbx_strand_id
1 'polypeptide(L)'
;RFDHTIYSGDKDKIEELLMKVDTFEEKLKGYVELGITKVIIEEPLLNSNNVWTVGTLLRYNSMITKSIYDILGVVPNYISTSNSRRYAWPELLTDNGKGKKTLFGGVNKDTDKKEIVWKLVSNAEPQITWLYTRNNTLKKENFDQADAYTCVRGYMRMEGLW
;
A
#
# COMPACT_ATOMS: atom_id res chain seq x y z
N ARG A 1 8.89 -0.54 -7.46
CA ARG A 1 7.67 -0.96 -8.17
C ARG A 1 7.37 -2.39 -7.76
N PHE A 2 6.42 -2.60 -6.87
CA PHE A 2 5.98 -3.94 -6.49
C PHE A 2 4.95 -4.43 -7.52
N ASP A 3 5.36 -5.33 -8.41
CA ASP A 3 4.45 -6.06 -9.26
C ASP A 3 3.88 -7.22 -8.43
N HIS A 4 2.59 -7.16 -8.12
CA HIS A 4 1.87 -8.34 -7.65
C HIS A 4 1.72 -9.30 -8.83
N THR A 5 2.67 -10.18 -9.00
CA THR A 5 2.48 -11.32 -9.89
C THR A 5 1.50 -12.26 -9.19
N ILE A 6 0.24 -12.18 -9.57
CA ILE A 6 -0.79 -13.12 -9.12
C ILE A 6 -0.48 -14.45 -9.78
N TYR A 7 -0.05 -15.40 -9.00
CA TYR A 7 0.11 -16.77 -9.46
C TYR A 7 -1.27 -17.44 -9.45
N SER A 8 -1.82 -17.75 -10.63
CA SER A 8 -3.06 -18.51 -10.77
C SER A 8 -2.72 -19.98 -11.00
N GLY A 9 -3.07 -20.85 -10.07
CA GLY A 9 -2.92 -22.30 -10.20
C GLY A 9 -3.52 -23.03 -9.00
N ASP A 10 -3.85 -24.32 -9.16
CA ASP A 10 -4.38 -25.23 -8.12
C ASP A 10 -3.33 -25.62 -7.06
N LYS A 11 -2.48 -24.68 -6.66
CA LYS A 11 -1.49 -24.90 -5.61
C LYS A 11 -2.07 -24.64 -4.24
N ASP A 12 -1.54 -25.36 -3.25
CA ASP A 12 -1.83 -25.07 -1.85
C ASP A 12 -1.62 -23.59 -1.55
N LYS A 13 -2.53 -22.97 -0.86
CA LYS A 13 -2.47 -21.55 -0.49
C LYS A 13 -1.19 -21.19 0.27
N ILE A 14 -0.58 -22.14 0.95
CA ILE A 14 0.68 -21.95 1.65
C ILE A 14 1.84 -21.88 0.65
N GLU A 15 1.88 -22.77 -0.36
CA GLU A 15 2.89 -22.73 -1.41
C GLU A 15 2.79 -21.41 -2.21
N GLU A 16 1.58 -21.00 -2.55
CA GLU A 16 1.36 -19.72 -3.22
C GLU A 16 1.89 -18.54 -2.39
N LEU A 17 1.66 -18.58 -1.07
CA LEU A 17 2.17 -17.56 -0.15
C LEU A 17 3.69 -17.54 -0.13
N LEU A 18 4.34 -18.70 -0.02
CA LEU A 18 5.79 -18.82 -0.02
C LEU A 18 6.39 -18.30 -1.33
N MET A 19 5.83 -18.65 -2.48
CA MET A 19 6.28 -18.15 -3.77
C MET A 19 6.19 -16.62 -3.89
N LYS A 20 5.15 -16.01 -3.29
CA LYS A 20 5.04 -14.55 -3.22
C LYS A 20 6.14 -13.93 -2.36
N VAL A 21 6.48 -14.57 -1.25
CA VAL A 21 7.58 -14.15 -0.38
C VAL A 21 8.90 -14.25 -1.12
N ASP A 22 9.19 -15.38 -1.77
CA ASP A 22 10.42 -15.58 -2.56
C ASP A 22 10.56 -14.51 -3.65
N THR A 23 9.46 -14.23 -4.37
CA THR A 23 9.44 -13.17 -5.40
C THR A 23 9.71 -11.79 -4.80
N PHE A 24 9.18 -11.52 -3.61
CA PHE A 24 9.44 -10.29 -2.88
C PHE A 24 10.92 -10.18 -2.47
N GLU A 25 11.49 -11.25 -1.93
CA GLU A 25 12.90 -11.29 -1.50
C GLU A 25 13.86 -11.06 -2.65
N GLU A 26 13.62 -11.68 -3.81
CA GLU A 26 14.42 -11.44 -5.01
C GLU A 26 14.40 -9.97 -5.44
N LYS A 27 13.24 -9.33 -5.39
CA LYS A 27 13.14 -7.89 -5.66
C LYS A 27 13.84 -7.06 -4.58
N LEU A 28 13.72 -7.45 -3.32
CA LEU A 28 14.29 -6.73 -2.18
C LEU A 28 15.83 -6.74 -2.23
N LYS A 29 16.45 -7.85 -2.65
CA LYS A 29 17.90 -7.96 -2.85
C LYS A 29 18.44 -6.89 -3.82
N GLY A 30 17.67 -6.53 -4.84
CA GLY A 30 18.02 -5.46 -5.77
C GLY A 30 18.07 -4.06 -5.15
N TYR A 31 17.57 -3.88 -3.94
CA TYR A 31 17.56 -2.58 -3.23
C TYR A 31 18.65 -2.47 -2.15
N VAL A 32 19.40 -3.53 -1.87
CA VAL A 32 20.43 -3.54 -0.80
C VAL A 32 21.45 -2.41 -1.00
N GLU A 33 21.94 -2.22 -2.23
CA GLU A 33 22.93 -1.21 -2.56
C GLU A 33 22.41 0.24 -2.50
N LEU A 34 21.10 0.43 -2.44
CA LEU A 34 20.49 1.76 -2.35
C LEU A 34 20.57 2.37 -0.95
N GLY A 35 21.08 1.64 0.04
CA GLY A 35 21.23 2.14 1.41
C GLY A 35 19.91 2.51 2.06
N ILE A 36 18.86 1.69 1.86
CA ILE A 36 17.54 1.94 2.43
C ILE A 36 17.63 1.91 3.95
N THR A 37 17.24 3.00 4.60
CA THR A 37 17.27 3.14 6.06
C THR A 37 15.88 3.05 6.70
N LYS A 38 14.82 3.15 5.91
CA LYS A 38 13.44 3.12 6.40
C LYS A 38 12.52 2.38 5.44
N VAL A 39 11.74 1.46 5.96
CA VAL A 39 10.70 0.72 5.24
C VAL A 39 9.37 0.93 5.94
N ILE A 40 8.33 1.24 5.18
CA ILE A 40 6.98 1.46 5.69
C ILE A 40 6.07 0.38 5.10
N ILE A 41 5.31 -0.28 5.97
CA ILE A 41 4.33 -1.31 5.60
C ILE A 41 2.95 -0.84 6.03
N GLU A 42 1.97 -1.02 5.15
CA GLU A 42 0.58 -0.83 5.52
C GLU A 42 0.13 -1.94 6.48
N GLU A 43 -0.48 -1.56 7.60
CA GLU A 43 -1.07 -2.51 8.53
C GLU A 43 -2.21 -3.29 7.86
N PRO A 44 -2.27 -4.62 8.02
CA PRO A 44 -3.38 -5.40 7.51
C PRO A 44 -4.68 -4.98 8.21
N LEU A 45 -5.77 -4.89 7.42
CA LEU A 45 -7.09 -4.58 7.94
C LEU A 45 -7.59 -5.75 8.79
N LEU A 46 -7.60 -5.59 10.10
CA LEU A 46 -8.06 -6.61 11.06
C LEU A 46 -9.60 -6.74 11.14
N ASN A 47 -10.33 -5.74 10.62
CA ASN A 47 -11.79 -5.64 10.68
C ASN A 47 -12.50 -6.26 9.46
N SER A 48 -11.87 -7.20 8.76
CA SER A 48 -12.52 -7.93 7.69
C SER A 48 -13.45 -9.02 8.28
N ASN A 49 -14.67 -9.14 7.75
CA ASN A 49 -15.59 -10.21 8.09
C ASN A 49 -15.08 -11.60 7.65
N ASN A 50 -13.99 -11.66 6.89
CA ASN A 50 -13.37 -12.88 6.43
C ASN A 50 -12.09 -13.17 7.22
N VAL A 51 -12.22 -14.00 8.26
CA VAL A 51 -11.13 -14.43 9.15
C VAL A 51 -9.96 -15.08 8.38
N TRP A 52 -10.26 -15.83 7.32
CA TRP A 52 -9.26 -16.49 6.50
C TRP A 52 -8.39 -15.48 5.73
N THR A 53 -9.02 -14.45 5.19
CA THR A 53 -8.30 -13.36 4.51
C THR A 53 -7.39 -12.62 5.50
N VAL A 54 -7.90 -12.29 6.69
CA VAL A 54 -7.11 -11.64 7.75
C VAL A 54 -5.93 -12.52 8.15
N GLY A 55 -6.17 -13.81 8.39
CA GLY A 55 -5.11 -14.76 8.76
C GLY A 55 -4.01 -14.87 7.69
N THR A 56 -4.37 -14.89 6.41
CA THR A 56 -3.41 -14.93 5.30
C THR A 56 -2.62 -13.64 5.21
N LEU A 57 -3.25 -12.48 5.34
CA LEU A 57 -2.57 -11.18 5.32
C LEU A 57 -1.60 -11.02 6.48
N LEU A 58 -1.98 -11.46 7.69
CA LEU A 58 -1.10 -11.41 8.87
C LEU A 58 0.13 -12.31 8.67
N ARG A 59 -0.04 -13.53 8.15
CA ARG A 59 1.08 -14.43 7.84
C ARG A 59 2.01 -13.80 6.81
N TYR A 60 1.46 -13.29 5.72
CA TYR A 60 2.23 -12.64 4.67
C TYR A 60 3.01 -11.44 5.22
N ASN A 61 2.37 -10.55 5.96
CA ASN A 61 3.02 -9.41 6.59
C ASN A 61 4.16 -9.82 7.54
N SER A 62 3.97 -10.87 8.32
CA SER A 62 5.01 -11.36 9.23
C SER A 62 6.23 -11.88 8.45
N MET A 63 6.01 -12.60 7.36
CA MET A 63 7.09 -13.11 6.49
C MET A 63 7.83 -11.97 5.80
N ILE A 64 7.10 -11.01 5.23
CA ILE A 64 7.67 -9.82 4.59
C ILE A 64 8.49 -9.00 5.59
N THR A 65 8.00 -8.82 6.81
CA THR A 65 8.73 -8.13 7.89
C THR A 65 10.06 -8.83 8.18
N LYS A 66 10.03 -10.15 8.28
CA LYS A 66 11.24 -10.95 8.52
C LYS A 66 12.23 -10.83 7.36
N SER A 67 11.75 -10.95 6.13
CA SER A 67 12.59 -10.80 4.93
C SER A 67 13.25 -9.42 4.82
N ILE A 68 12.51 -8.35 5.15
CA ILE A 68 13.07 -6.98 5.16
C ILE A 68 14.19 -6.88 6.20
N TYR A 69 13.96 -7.38 7.40
CA TYR A 69 14.98 -7.36 8.44
C TYR A 69 16.23 -8.18 8.04
N ASP A 70 16.04 -9.38 7.51
CA ASP A 70 17.15 -10.27 7.14
C ASP A 70 17.97 -9.74 5.96
N ILE A 71 17.33 -9.11 4.97
CA ILE A 71 17.99 -8.69 3.73
C ILE A 71 18.54 -7.27 3.84
N LEU A 72 17.79 -6.35 4.44
CA LEU A 72 18.17 -4.92 4.52
C LEU A 72 18.73 -4.52 5.88
N GLY A 73 18.58 -5.34 6.94
CA GLY A 73 18.94 -4.97 8.30
C GLY A 73 18.02 -3.89 8.92
N VAL A 74 16.87 -3.62 8.30
CA VAL A 74 15.94 -2.56 8.71
C VAL A 74 14.71 -3.15 9.38
N VAL A 75 14.32 -2.61 10.54
CA VAL A 75 13.02 -2.93 11.16
C VAL A 75 11.95 -2.08 10.50
N PRO A 76 10.95 -2.69 9.84
CA PRO A 76 9.89 -1.92 9.20
C PRO A 76 9.02 -1.16 10.20
N ASN A 77 8.49 -0.03 9.76
CA ASN A 77 7.46 0.72 10.47
C ASN A 77 6.10 0.40 9.86
N TYR A 78 5.06 0.43 10.68
CA TYR A 78 3.70 0.15 10.25
C TYR A 78 2.84 1.40 10.31
N ILE A 79 1.92 1.52 9.35
CA ILE A 79 0.93 2.59 9.34
C ILE A 79 -0.42 2.04 8.87
N SER A 80 -1.50 2.40 9.57
CA SER A 80 -2.84 2.01 9.12
C SER A 80 -3.26 2.80 7.89
N THR A 81 -4.09 2.21 7.03
CA THR A 81 -4.68 2.86 5.83
C THR A 81 -5.32 4.21 6.17
N SER A 82 -6.02 4.30 7.31
CA SER A 82 -6.68 5.54 7.72
C SER A 82 -5.68 6.63 8.12
N ASN A 83 -4.61 6.28 8.84
CA ASN A 83 -3.57 7.23 9.22
C ASN A 83 -2.75 7.64 8.00
N SER A 84 -2.35 6.70 7.14
CA SER A 84 -1.60 7.03 5.94
C SER A 84 -2.33 8.06 5.09
N ARG A 85 -3.62 7.87 4.83
CA ARG A 85 -4.44 8.81 4.05
C ARG A 85 -4.67 10.13 4.76
N ARG A 86 -4.91 10.12 6.08
CA ARG A 86 -5.15 11.32 6.87
C ARG A 86 -3.94 12.26 6.90
N TYR A 87 -2.75 11.69 7.08
CA TYR A 87 -1.53 12.49 7.17
C TYR A 87 -0.97 12.83 5.78
N ALA A 88 -1.06 11.91 4.81
CA ALA A 88 -0.61 12.20 3.46
C ALA A 88 -1.44 13.30 2.77
N TRP A 89 -2.76 13.23 2.95
CA TRP A 89 -3.74 14.02 2.22
C TRP A 89 -4.81 14.62 3.17
N PRO A 90 -4.49 15.68 3.93
CA PRO A 90 -5.44 16.31 4.84
C PRO A 90 -6.74 16.78 4.16
N GLU A 91 -6.69 17.07 2.86
CA GLU A 91 -7.84 17.44 2.02
C GLU A 91 -8.89 16.33 1.87
N LEU A 92 -8.53 15.08 2.14
CA LEU A 92 -9.49 13.96 2.21
C LEU A 92 -10.40 14.01 3.44
N LEU A 93 -10.05 14.84 4.42
CA LEU A 93 -10.86 15.07 5.62
C LEU A 93 -11.96 16.09 5.31
N THR A 94 -13.07 15.62 4.82
CA THR A 94 -14.23 16.44 4.43
C THR A 94 -15.41 16.25 5.37
N ASP A 95 -16.35 17.20 5.39
CA ASP A 95 -17.54 17.13 6.23
C ASP A 95 -18.45 15.97 5.78
N ASN A 96 -18.90 15.18 6.72
CA ASN A 96 -19.81 14.06 6.49
C ASN A 96 -21.31 14.44 6.52
N GLY A 97 -21.60 15.73 6.48
CA GLY A 97 -22.97 16.26 6.60
C GLY A 97 -23.53 16.30 8.04
N LYS A 98 -22.70 15.93 9.03
CA LYS A 98 -23.06 15.95 10.47
C LYS A 98 -22.12 16.84 11.31
N GLY A 99 -21.41 17.76 10.66
CA GLY A 99 -20.45 18.66 11.31
C GLY A 99 -19.17 17.98 11.78
N LYS A 100 -18.86 16.76 11.28
CA LYS A 100 -17.61 16.03 11.57
C LYS A 100 -16.83 15.80 10.30
N LYS A 101 -15.55 16.13 10.34
CA LYS A 101 -14.64 15.79 9.25
C LYS A 101 -14.21 14.32 9.37
N THR A 102 -14.45 13.57 8.32
CA THR A 102 -14.03 12.16 8.18
C THR A 102 -13.32 11.95 6.86
N LEU A 103 -12.51 10.89 6.75
CA LEU A 103 -11.90 10.53 5.48
C LEU A 103 -13.00 10.27 4.43
N PHE A 104 -12.96 11.02 3.34
CA PHE A 104 -13.96 10.98 2.27
C PHE A 104 -15.39 11.33 2.74
N GLY A 105 -15.53 12.13 3.81
CA GLY A 105 -16.83 12.64 4.25
C GLY A 105 -17.51 13.40 3.11
N GLY A 106 -18.82 13.17 2.89
CA GLY A 106 -19.57 13.80 1.79
C GLY A 106 -19.25 13.32 0.38
N VAL A 107 -18.26 12.45 0.19
CA VAL A 107 -17.99 11.82 -1.12
C VAL A 107 -19.09 10.80 -1.42
N ASN A 108 -19.62 10.84 -2.64
CA ASN A 108 -20.63 9.87 -3.08
C ASN A 108 -20.11 8.43 -2.90
N LYS A 109 -21.00 7.53 -2.46
CA LYS A 109 -20.69 6.13 -2.22
C LYS A 109 -20.21 5.41 -3.49
N ASP A 110 -20.66 5.83 -4.63
CA ASP A 110 -20.31 5.26 -5.95
C ASP A 110 -18.96 5.75 -6.48
N THR A 111 -18.34 6.74 -5.80
CA THR A 111 -17.03 7.25 -6.20
C THR A 111 -15.92 6.32 -5.76
N ASP A 112 -15.06 5.92 -6.69
CA ASP A 112 -13.88 5.11 -6.38
C ASP A 112 -12.86 5.94 -5.58
N LYS A 113 -12.72 5.59 -4.31
CA LYS A 113 -11.77 6.23 -3.39
C LYS A 113 -10.32 6.03 -3.80
N LYS A 114 -10.01 4.93 -4.47
CA LYS A 114 -8.67 4.66 -4.99
C LYS A 114 -8.32 5.61 -6.13
N GLU A 115 -9.28 5.94 -6.98
CA GLU A 115 -9.08 6.92 -8.04
C GLU A 115 -8.82 8.32 -7.48
N ILE A 116 -9.50 8.71 -6.39
CA ILE A 116 -9.23 9.99 -5.72
C ILE A 116 -7.78 10.03 -5.20
N VAL A 117 -7.34 8.99 -4.50
CA VAL A 117 -5.97 8.90 -3.98
C VAL A 117 -4.96 8.92 -5.12
N TRP A 118 -5.20 8.14 -6.19
CA TRP A 118 -4.33 8.14 -7.36
C TRP A 118 -4.20 9.54 -7.99
N LYS A 119 -5.30 10.29 -8.14
CA LYS A 119 -5.27 11.67 -8.65
C LYS A 119 -4.41 12.60 -7.78
N LEU A 120 -4.51 12.47 -6.45
CA LEU A 120 -3.69 13.26 -5.53
C LEU A 120 -2.20 12.94 -5.68
N VAL A 121 -1.84 11.66 -5.77
CA VAL A 121 -0.45 11.24 -6.01
C VAL A 121 0.04 11.72 -7.38
N SER A 122 -0.77 11.55 -8.42
CA SER A 122 -0.42 11.96 -9.79
C SER A 122 -0.16 13.46 -9.90
N ASN A 123 -0.91 14.28 -9.17
CA ASN A 123 -0.71 15.73 -9.12
C ASN A 123 0.53 16.12 -8.30
N ALA A 124 0.81 15.40 -7.20
CA ALA A 124 1.95 15.69 -6.34
C ALA A 124 3.28 15.23 -6.94
N GLU A 125 3.25 14.15 -7.73
CA GLU A 125 4.43 13.47 -8.29
C GLU A 125 4.25 13.25 -9.81
N PRO A 126 4.29 14.29 -10.62
CA PRO A 126 4.04 14.19 -12.06
C PRO A 126 5.10 13.36 -12.82
N GLN A 127 6.26 13.09 -12.20
CA GLN A 127 7.33 12.25 -12.75
C GLN A 127 7.02 10.75 -12.64
N ILE A 128 6.01 10.34 -11.86
CA ILE A 128 5.64 8.92 -11.78
C ILE A 128 5.03 8.47 -13.10
N THR A 129 5.58 7.41 -13.67
CA THR A 129 5.04 6.79 -14.89
C THR A 129 3.91 5.84 -14.51
N TRP A 130 2.71 6.14 -14.99
CA TRP A 130 1.51 5.33 -14.80
C TRP A 130 1.31 4.34 -15.94
N LEU A 131 0.73 3.19 -15.64
CA LEU A 131 0.49 2.13 -16.60
C LEU A 131 -0.93 2.23 -17.18
N TYR A 132 -1.02 2.11 -18.48
CA TYR A 132 -2.30 2.13 -19.19
C TYR A 132 -2.51 0.82 -19.96
N THR A 133 -3.77 0.45 -20.15
CA THR A 133 -4.16 -0.63 -21.07
C THR A 133 -4.03 -0.17 -22.51
N ARG A 134 -4.22 -1.09 -23.46
CA ARG A 134 -4.28 -0.73 -24.89
C ARG A 134 -5.39 0.28 -25.24
N ASN A 135 -6.47 0.29 -24.45
CA ASN A 135 -7.61 1.21 -24.61
C ASN A 135 -7.44 2.51 -23.80
N ASN A 136 -6.23 2.83 -23.39
CA ASN A 136 -5.89 4.03 -22.61
C ASN A 136 -6.64 4.15 -21.27
N THR A 137 -7.05 3.02 -20.68
CA THR A 137 -7.60 2.97 -19.31
C THR A 137 -6.49 2.69 -18.30
N LEU A 138 -6.61 3.28 -17.12
CA LEU A 138 -5.64 3.12 -16.05
C LEU A 138 -5.62 1.66 -15.57
N LYS A 139 -4.43 1.07 -15.44
CA LYS A 139 -4.30 -0.29 -14.88
C LYS A 139 -4.45 -0.28 -13.36
N LYS A 140 -4.98 -1.37 -12.78
CA LYS A 140 -5.23 -1.50 -11.34
C LYS A 140 -3.96 -1.39 -10.50
N GLU A 141 -2.83 -1.85 -11.00
CA GLU A 141 -1.52 -1.79 -10.33
C GLU A 141 -1.09 -0.36 -9.97
N ASN A 142 -1.60 0.64 -10.69
CA ASN A 142 -1.34 2.04 -10.36
C ASN A 142 -1.96 2.46 -9.03
N PHE A 143 -3.09 1.88 -8.66
CA PHE A 143 -3.72 2.16 -7.36
C PHE A 143 -2.89 1.62 -6.20
N ASP A 144 -2.28 0.44 -6.37
CA ASP A 144 -1.40 -0.14 -5.36
C ASP A 144 -0.10 0.70 -5.23
N GLN A 145 0.41 1.22 -6.36
CA GLN A 145 1.54 2.15 -6.36
C GLN A 145 1.18 3.48 -5.65
N ALA A 146 -0.01 4.01 -5.90
CA ALA A 146 -0.48 5.23 -5.25
C ALA A 146 -0.71 5.03 -3.74
N ASP A 147 -1.25 3.88 -3.33
CA ASP A 147 -1.41 3.52 -1.92
C ASP A 147 -0.04 3.37 -1.24
N ALA A 148 0.95 2.73 -1.88
CA ALA A 148 2.31 2.62 -1.35
C ALA A 148 2.98 3.99 -1.15
N TYR A 149 2.87 4.90 -2.13
CA TYR A 149 3.34 6.28 -1.98
C TYR A 149 2.63 6.99 -0.81
N THR A 150 1.31 6.83 -0.71
CA THR A 150 0.50 7.42 0.35
C THR A 150 0.94 6.92 1.73
N CYS A 151 1.29 5.65 1.88
CA CYS A 151 1.83 5.09 3.12
C CYS A 151 3.13 5.79 3.53
N VAL A 152 4.08 5.92 2.61
CA VAL A 152 5.36 6.58 2.90
C VAL A 152 5.15 8.05 3.25
N ARG A 153 4.43 8.80 2.41
CA ARG A 153 4.13 10.22 2.64
C ARG A 153 3.40 10.44 3.96
N GLY A 154 2.40 9.61 4.25
CA GLY A 154 1.62 9.71 5.48
C GLY A 154 2.47 9.44 6.72
N TYR A 155 3.30 8.41 6.69
CA TYR A 155 4.23 8.10 7.76
C TYR A 155 5.24 9.23 7.99
N MET A 156 5.89 9.71 6.93
CA MET A 156 6.89 10.77 7.03
C MET A 156 6.31 12.06 7.61
N ARG A 157 5.08 12.43 7.21
CA ARG A 157 4.38 13.60 7.78
C ARG A 157 3.93 13.38 9.22
N MET A 158 3.48 12.17 9.58
CA MET A 158 3.11 11.82 10.94
C MET A 158 4.30 11.96 11.89
N GLU A 159 5.50 11.59 11.44
CA GLU A 159 6.75 11.70 12.18
C GLU A 159 7.42 13.08 12.08
N GLY A 160 6.84 14.03 11.35
CA GLY A 160 7.43 15.37 11.16
C GLY A 160 8.70 15.38 10.30
N LEU A 161 8.84 14.40 9.43
CA LEU A 161 10.03 14.23 8.56
C LEU A 161 9.81 14.77 7.13
N TRP A 162 8.61 15.29 6.85
CA TRP A 162 8.23 15.83 5.52
C TRP A 162 7.44 17.12 5.67
#